data_971ef37c19a2f6817cc76b588d3c0119
#
_entry.id   971ef37c19a2f6817cc76b588d3c0119
#
_cell.length_a   1.000
_cell.length_b   1.000
_cell.length_c   1.000
_cell.angle_alpha   90.00
_cell.angle_beta   90.00
_cell.angle_gamma   90.00
#
_symmetry.space_group_name_H-M   'P 1'
#
loop_
_entity.id
_entity.type
_entity.pdbx_description
1 polymer ?
#
loop_
_entity_poly.entity_id
_entity_poly.type
_entity_poly.pdbx_seq_one_letter_code
_entity_poly.pdbx_strand_id
1 'polypeptide(L)'
;MQMCKRFKRINGIYNEGANKYMSETLNKRKPPYLMLVILFIGAFVSFLNNSLLNVALPSIMKDLDIKDFSTIQWLSTGYMLVSGILIPASAFLITRFSNRSLFITSMVIFILGTALAALAPNFSLLLTGRMVQAAGSSVMGPLLMNIMLVSFPREKRGTAMGIFGLVMITAPAIGPTLSGYIVEYYDWRLLFEMILPLAIISLLLGIWKSENVMRQNKNAKLDYLSLLLSSVGFGGLLYGFSSASSDGWTNKVVLTTLSIGAIALIAFIIRQLKMNEPLLDLRVYKYPMFALASVIAIVNAVAMFSGMILTPAYVQNVRGISPLSSGLMMLPGAIIMGVMSPITGKLFDKYGPRLLGIVGLSITAVSTYMLANLQIDSSHTHIILIYTLRMFGMAMVMMPLMTNGLNQLPTRLNPHGTAVNNTAQQVSGSIGTAILVTIMNSVTKTKAESLMADLDPTTFTEATKAMLTQKALLSGIQYSFYVALGMNVVALLLVFFVKRVDTSAEAVERLNR
;
A
#
# COMPACT_ATOMS: atom_id res chain seq x y z
N MET A 1 -18.79 -50.67 12.33
CA MET A 1 -18.93 -49.31 12.92
C MET A 1 -17.88 -48.97 13.99
N GLN A 2 -17.50 -49.89 14.85
CA GLN A 2 -16.45 -49.68 15.88
C GLN A 2 -15.02 -49.53 15.31
N MET A 3 -14.66 -50.23 14.23
CA MET A 3 -13.34 -50.14 13.59
C MET A 3 -13.10 -48.73 12.95
N CYS A 4 -14.12 -48.14 12.39
CA CYS A 4 -14.04 -46.79 11.78
C CYS A 4 -13.86 -45.68 12.84
N LYS A 5 -14.46 -45.84 14.02
CA LYS A 5 -14.26 -44.92 15.17
C LYS A 5 -12.85 -45.05 15.76
N ARG A 6 -12.28 -46.26 15.76
CA ARG A 6 -10.92 -46.53 16.25
C ARG A 6 -9.85 -45.97 15.29
N PHE A 7 -10.06 -46.06 13.98
CA PHE A 7 -9.18 -45.47 12.96
C PHE A 7 -9.21 -43.94 13.00
N LYS A 8 -10.38 -43.30 13.21
CA LYS A 8 -10.49 -41.85 13.41
C LYS A 8 -9.80 -41.38 14.69
N ARG A 9 -9.84 -42.18 15.77
CA ARG A 9 -9.19 -41.85 17.04
C ARG A 9 -7.67 -41.99 16.96
N ILE A 10 -7.16 -42.98 16.24
CA ILE A 10 -5.71 -43.20 16.05
C ILE A 10 -5.14 -42.11 15.12
N ASN A 11 -5.82 -41.74 14.02
CA ASN A 11 -5.40 -40.64 13.17
C ASN A 11 -5.51 -39.28 13.89
N GLY A 12 -6.46 -39.08 14.80
CA GLY A 12 -6.55 -37.90 15.64
C GLY A 12 -5.35 -37.78 16.59
N ILE A 13 -4.97 -38.83 17.25
CA ILE A 13 -3.83 -38.85 18.20
C ILE A 13 -2.48 -38.69 17.47
N TYR A 14 -2.32 -39.29 16.27
CA TYR A 14 -1.12 -39.10 15.43
C TYR A 14 -1.00 -37.66 14.90
N ASN A 15 -2.11 -37.03 14.51
CA ASN A 15 -2.12 -35.63 14.10
C ASN A 15 -1.92 -34.67 15.28
N GLU A 16 -2.45 -34.95 16.45
CA GLU A 16 -2.23 -34.13 17.64
C GLU A 16 -0.78 -34.23 18.15
N GLY A 17 -0.19 -35.41 18.18
CA GLY A 17 1.22 -35.62 18.54
C GLY A 17 2.16 -34.93 17.54
N ALA A 18 1.92 -35.09 16.24
CA ALA A 18 2.70 -34.45 15.19
C ALA A 18 2.55 -32.93 15.20
N ASN A 19 1.36 -32.39 15.50
CA ASN A 19 1.14 -30.96 15.62
C ASN A 19 1.78 -30.38 16.89
N LYS A 20 1.76 -31.10 18.02
CA LYS A 20 2.40 -30.68 19.28
C LYS A 20 3.93 -30.70 19.17
N TYR A 21 4.52 -31.76 18.63
CA TYR A 21 5.97 -31.81 18.34
C TYR A 21 6.39 -30.72 17.36
N MET A 22 5.54 -30.35 16.43
CA MET A 22 5.85 -29.35 15.42
C MET A 22 5.66 -27.93 15.93
N SER A 23 4.69 -27.65 16.80
CA SER A 23 4.56 -26.36 17.47
C SER A 23 5.71 -26.11 18.44
N GLU A 24 6.18 -27.15 19.14
CA GLU A 24 7.34 -27.04 20.03
C GLU A 24 8.67 -26.91 19.28
N THR A 25 8.83 -27.55 18.13
CA THR A 25 10.03 -27.40 17.29
C THR A 25 10.07 -26.08 16.53
N LEU A 26 8.93 -25.53 16.11
CA LEU A 26 8.85 -24.20 15.50
C LEU A 26 9.08 -23.09 16.53
N ASN A 27 8.65 -23.28 17.78
CA ASN A 27 8.84 -22.31 18.86
C ASN A 27 10.31 -22.25 19.36
N LYS A 28 11.15 -23.25 19.04
CA LYS A 28 12.58 -23.31 19.39
C LYS A 28 13.53 -22.84 18.28
N ARG A 29 13.06 -22.67 17.03
CA ARG A 29 13.92 -22.16 15.95
C ARG A 29 14.05 -20.66 16.05
N LYS A 30 15.28 -20.15 16.12
CA LYS A 30 15.56 -18.72 15.99
C LYS A 30 15.05 -18.22 14.63
N PRO A 31 14.44 -17.03 14.56
CA PRO A 31 14.03 -16.45 13.28
C PRO A 31 15.21 -16.44 12.30
N PRO A 32 15.01 -16.72 11.02
CA PRO A 32 16.07 -16.75 10.01
C PRO A 32 16.46 -15.31 9.62
N TYR A 33 17.15 -14.62 10.54
CA TYR A 33 17.46 -13.19 10.40
C TYR A 33 18.16 -12.83 9.07
N LEU A 34 19.12 -13.65 8.63
CA LEU A 34 19.83 -13.40 7.38
C LEU A 34 18.89 -13.44 6.17
N MET A 35 18.00 -14.44 6.12
CA MET A 35 16.96 -14.53 5.08
C MET A 35 16.04 -13.31 5.12
N LEU A 36 15.62 -12.89 6.33
CA LEU A 36 14.76 -11.71 6.50
C LEU A 36 15.45 -10.44 5.97
N VAL A 37 16.74 -10.23 6.27
CA VAL A 37 17.50 -9.08 5.76
C VAL A 37 17.54 -9.09 4.23
N ILE A 38 17.77 -10.25 3.60
CA ILE A 38 17.77 -10.39 2.14
C ILE A 38 16.40 -10.01 1.54
N LEU A 39 15.33 -10.52 2.14
CA LEU A 39 13.97 -10.21 1.72
C LEU A 39 13.62 -8.73 1.93
N PHE A 40 14.10 -8.12 3.02
CA PHE A 40 13.94 -6.69 3.28
C PHE A 40 14.66 -5.84 2.23
N ILE A 41 15.88 -6.21 1.82
CA ILE A 41 16.58 -5.51 0.73
C ILE A 41 15.78 -5.58 -0.56
N GLY A 42 15.31 -6.77 -0.96
CA GLY A 42 14.50 -6.94 -2.16
C GLY A 42 13.19 -6.15 -2.13
N ALA A 43 12.48 -6.17 -0.99
CA ALA A 43 11.26 -5.40 -0.81
C ALA A 43 11.54 -3.88 -0.80
N PHE A 44 12.59 -3.42 -0.13
CA PHE A 44 12.99 -2.02 -0.11
C PHE A 44 13.25 -1.49 -1.53
N VAL A 45 14.04 -2.22 -2.32
CA VAL A 45 14.37 -1.87 -3.71
C VAL A 45 13.09 -1.80 -4.56
N SER A 46 12.17 -2.75 -4.37
CA SER A 46 10.89 -2.80 -5.08
C SER A 46 9.97 -1.61 -4.73
N PHE A 47 9.85 -1.27 -3.45
CA PHE A 47 9.04 -0.13 -3.00
C PHE A 47 9.67 1.22 -3.37
N LEU A 48 11.00 1.34 -3.27
CA LEU A 48 11.74 2.52 -3.69
C LEU A 48 11.49 2.82 -5.17
N ASN A 49 11.66 1.81 -6.04
CA ASN A 49 11.46 1.96 -7.47
C ASN A 49 10.05 2.46 -7.85
N ASN A 50 9.02 2.06 -7.09
CA ASN A 50 7.66 2.54 -7.34
C ASN A 50 7.50 4.05 -7.09
N SER A 51 8.20 4.61 -6.12
CA SER A 51 8.09 6.02 -5.75
C SER A 51 9.01 6.96 -6.54
N LEU A 52 10.12 6.45 -7.07
CA LEU A 52 11.10 7.24 -7.84
C LEU A 52 10.48 7.87 -9.09
N LEU A 53 9.60 7.15 -9.77
CA LEU A 53 9.12 7.57 -11.09
C LEU A 53 8.24 8.81 -11.08
N ASN A 54 7.45 9.02 -10.04
CA ASN A 54 6.43 10.08 -10.03
C ASN A 54 7.03 11.48 -10.21
N VAL A 55 8.23 11.73 -9.69
CA VAL A 55 8.95 13.03 -9.86
C VAL A 55 9.62 13.12 -11.22
N ALA A 56 9.97 11.99 -11.83
CA ALA A 56 10.66 11.94 -13.12
C ALA A 56 9.73 12.06 -14.33
N LEU A 57 8.40 11.93 -14.18
CA LEU A 57 7.45 11.94 -15.28
C LEU A 57 7.61 13.14 -16.23
N PRO A 58 7.76 14.41 -15.76
CA PRO A 58 7.94 15.55 -16.65
C PRO A 58 9.23 15.46 -17.49
N SER A 59 10.33 14.98 -16.90
CA SER A 59 11.61 14.84 -17.60
C SER A 59 11.56 13.72 -18.65
N ILE A 60 10.93 12.60 -18.32
CA ILE A 60 10.69 11.51 -19.27
C ILE A 60 9.79 11.96 -20.42
N MET A 61 8.74 12.73 -20.10
CA MET A 61 7.83 13.30 -21.07
C MET A 61 8.56 14.17 -22.10
N LYS A 62 9.49 15.00 -21.62
CA LYS A 62 10.32 15.87 -22.47
C LYS A 62 11.32 15.06 -23.31
N ASP A 63 12.00 14.08 -22.75
CA ASP A 63 13.02 13.29 -23.44
C ASP A 63 12.43 12.38 -24.53
N LEU A 64 11.25 11.80 -24.28
CA LEU A 64 10.57 10.91 -25.22
C LEU A 64 9.57 11.65 -26.15
N ASP A 65 9.56 12.99 -26.17
CA ASP A 65 8.66 13.86 -26.97
C ASP A 65 7.17 13.49 -26.84
N ILE A 66 6.74 13.19 -25.60
CA ILE A 66 5.35 12.88 -25.30
C ILE A 66 4.59 14.17 -25.04
N LYS A 67 3.60 14.48 -25.88
CA LYS A 67 2.85 15.75 -25.80
C LYS A 67 1.77 15.76 -24.74
N ASP A 68 1.26 14.58 -24.38
CA ASP A 68 0.10 14.42 -23.54
C ASP A 68 0.46 13.85 -22.17
N PHE A 69 0.14 14.60 -21.11
CA PHE A 69 0.41 14.17 -19.72
C PHE A 69 -0.36 12.90 -19.32
N SER A 70 -1.54 12.68 -19.90
CA SER A 70 -2.31 11.46 -19.63
C SER A 70 -1.57 10.22 -20.13
N THR A 71 -0.85 10.33 -21.26
CA THR A 71 -0.03 9.25 -21.81
C THR A 71 1.13 8.89 -20.88
N ILE A 72 1.89 9.89 -20.40
CA ILE A 72 3.04 9.60 -19.53
C ILE A 72 2.60 9.04 -18.17
N GLN A 73 1.43 9.43 -17.67
CA GLN A 73 0.86 8.93 -16.42
C GLN A 73 0.61 7.41 -16.43
N TRP A 74 0.45 6.80 -17.62
CA TRP A 74 0.35 5.35 -17.78
C TRP A 74 1.53 4.57 -17.21
N LEU A 75 2.71 5.17 -17.09
CA LEU A 75 3.87 4.55 -16.44
C LEU A 75 3.59 4.22 -14.96
N SER A 76 2.84 5.06 -14.28
CA SER A 76 2.41 4.84 -12.89
C SER A 76 1.10 4.03 -12.83
N THR A 77 0.11 4.39 -13.64
CA THR A 77 -1.20 3.70 -13.67
C THR A 77 -1.06 2.24 -14.12
N GLY A 78 -0.29 1.97 -15.16
CA GLY A 78 -0.03 0.61 -15.64
C GLY A 78 0.67 -0.26 -14.59
N TYR A 79 1.64 0.31 -13.87
CA TYR A 79 2.27 -0.36 -12.74
C TYR A 79 1.27 -0.70 -11.63
N MET A 80 0.42 0.26 -11.23
CA MET A 80 -0.60 0.06 -10.20
C MET A 80 -1.66 -0.96 -10.62
N LEU A 81 -2.05 -0.96 -11.90
CA LEU A 81 -2.98 -1.94 -12.47
C LEU A 81 -2.45 -3.36 -12.37
N VAL A 82 -1.23 -3.61 -12.87
CA VAL A 82 -0.62 -4.95 -12.84
C VAL A 82 -0.43 -5.40 -11.38
N SER A 83 0.02 -4.51 -10.49
CA SER A 83 0.15 -4.83 -9.06
C SER A 83 -1.20 -5.16 -8.44
N GLY A 84 -2.24 -4.36 -8.70
CA GLY A 84 -3.59 -4.57 -8.16
C GLY A 84 -4.24 -5.88 -8.63
N ILE A 85 -3.94 -6.31 -9.86
CA ILE A 85 -4.38 -7.58 -10.42
C ILE A 85 -3.67 -8.78 -9.77
N LEU A 86 -2.36 -8.65 -9.50
CA LEU A 86 -1.54 -9.77 -9.03
C LEU A 86 -1.51 -9.93 -7.50
N ILE A 87 -1.76 -8.87 -6.74
CA ILE A 87 -1.83 -8.95 -5.27
C ILE A 87 -2.88 -9.99 -4.79
N PRO A 88 -4.12 -10.05 -5.31
CA PRO A 88 -5.06 -11.11 -4.95
C PRO A 88 -4.54 -12.52 -5.26
N ALA A 89 -3.84 -12.69 -6.38
CA ALA A 89 -3.24 -13.97 -6.76
C ALA A 89 -2.07 -14.38 -5.86
N SER A 90 -1.45 -13.43 -5.14
CA SER A 90 -0.31 -13.71 -4.25
C SER A 90 -0.65 -14.71 -3.14
N ALA A 91 -1.90 -14.74 -2.65
CA ALA A 91 -2.35 -15.72 -1.66
C ALA A 91 -2.19 -17.15 -2.17
N PHE A 92 -2.63 -17.42 -3.41
CA PHE A 92 -2.44 -18.70 -4.07
C PHE A 92 -0.95 -19.00 -4.29
N LEU A 93 -0.20 -18.04 -4.81
CA LEU A 93 1.24 -18.22 -5.09
C LEU A 93 2.02 -18.58 -3.82
N ILE A 94 1.77 -17.89 -2.71
CA ILE A 94 2.39 -18.12 -1.41
C ILE A 94 1.99 -19.50 -0.83
N THR A 95 0.78 -19.94 -1.08
CA THR A 95 0.30 -21.26 -0.61
C THR A 95 0.89 -22.40 -1.45
N ARG A 96 1.05 -22.20 -2.76
CA ARG A 96 1.46 -23.24 -3.72
C ARG A 96 2.98 -23.41 -3.82
N PHE A 97 3.71 -22.30 -3.87
CA PHE A 97 5.15 -22.29 -4.15
C PHE A 97 5.98 -22.05 -2.88
N SER A 98 7.25 -22.45 -2.93
CA SER A 98 8.17 -22.17 -1.84
C SER A 98 8.51 -20.68 -1.77
N ASN A 99 8.71 -20.16 -0.56
CA ASN A 99 9.12 -18.76 -0.39
C ASN A 99 10.43 -18.42 -1.11
N ARG A 100 11.37 -19.38 -1.19
CA ARG A 100 12.61 -19.23 -1.96
C ARG A 100 12.33 -19.09 -3.45
N SER A 101 11.53 -20.01 -4.03
CA SER A 101 11.19 -19.95 -5.46
C SER A 101 10.44 -18.66 -5.80
N LEU A 102 9.45 -18.27 -4.97
CA LEU A 102 8.69 -17.03 -5.19
C LEU A 102 9.60 -15.80 -5.17
N PHE A 103 10.48 -15.70 -4.16
CA PHE A 103 11.41 -14.58 -4.07
C PHE A 103 12.31 -14.49 -5.29
N ILE A 104 12.96 -15.61 -5.67
CA ILE A 104 13.86 -15.65 -6.83
C ILE A 104 13.11 -15.28 -8.11
N THR A 105 11.95 -15.89 -8.37
CA THR A 105 11.15 -15.61 -9.57
C THR A 105 10.70 -14.15 -9.60
N SER A 106 10.20 -13.61 -8.49
CA SER A 106 9.77 -12.22 -8.39
C SER A 106 10.92 -11.24 -8.62
N MET A 107 12.11 -11.52 -8.05
CA MET A 107 13.30 -10.69 -8.27
C MET A 107 13.81 -10.77 -9.71
N VAL A 108 13.80 -11.94 -10.34
CA VAL A 108 14.20 -12.10 -11.75
C VAL A 108 13.25 -11.29 -12.64
N ILE A 109 11.94 -11.42 -12.46
CA ILE A 109 10.95 -10.66 -13.24
C ILE A 109 11.14 -9.15 -13.01
N PHE A 110 11.35 -8.73 -11.76
CA PHE A 110 11.60 -7.33 -11.41
C PHE A 110 12.87 -6.77 -12.08
N ILE A 111 13.99 -7.53 -12.05
CA ILE A 111 15.26 -7.15 -12.70
C ILE A 111 15.07 -7.04 -14.20
N LEU A 112 14.40 -8.01 -14.86
CA LEU A 112 14.14 -7.96 -16.29
C LEU A 112 13.32 -6.71 -16.65
N GLY A 113 12.25 -6.41 -15.90
CA GLY A 113 11.46 -5.20 -16.10
C GLY A 113 12.27 -3.91 -15.87
N THR A 114 13.16 -3.91 -14.88
CA THR A 114 14.04 -2.76 -14.59
C THR A 114 15.06 -2.55 -15.71
N ALA A 115 15.64 -3.61 -16.23
CA ALA A 115 16.57 -3.55 -17.36
C ALA A 115 15.87 -3.05 -18.64
N LEU A 116 14.65 -3.55 -18.92
CA LEU A 116 13.85 -3.05 -20.03
C LEU A 116 13.53 -1.56 -19.91
N ALA A 117 13.22 -1.10 -18.70
CA ALA A 117 12.94 0.31 -18.44
C ALA A 117 14.19 1.19 -18.55
N ALA A 118 15.36 0.74 -18.05
CA ALA A 118 16.64 1.44 -18.14
C ALA A 118 17.09 1.63 -19.60
N LEU A 119 16.87 0.60 -20.44
CA LEU A 119 17.29 0.59 -21.84
C LEU A 119 16.21 1.09 -22.80
N ALA A 120 15.09 1.64 -22.30
CA ALA A 120 13.96 2.00 -23.13
C ALA A 120 14.25 3.22 -24.04
N PRO A 121 14.22 3.06 -25.38
CA PRO A 121 14.35 4.16 -26.34
C PRO A 121 13.03 4.87 -26.61
N ASN A 122 11.90 4.31 -26.19
CA ASN A 122 10.57 4.85 -26.43
C ASN A 122 9.59 4.52 -25.30
N PHE A 123 8.45 5.20 -25.31
CA PHE A 123 7.41 5.04 -24.31
C PHE A 123 6.88 3.59 -24.18
N SER A 124 6.63 2.92 -25.29
CA SER A 124 6.04 1.57 -25.28
C SER A 124 6.93 0.54 -24.58
N LEU A 125 8.25 0.59 -24.80
CA LEU A 125 9.19 -0.29 -24.13
C LEU A 125 9.32 0.07 -22.65
N LEU A 126 9.34 1.37 -22.32
CA LEU A 126 9.36 1.84 -20.94
C LEU A 126 8.11 1.38 -20.17
N LEU A 127 6.93 1.54 -20.77
CA LEU A 127 5.67 1.07 -20.18
C LEU A 127 5.66 -0.46 -19.98
N THR A 128 6.12 -1.20 -20.97
CA THR A 128 6.25 -2.68 -20.87
C THR A 128 7.21 -3.05 -19.73
N GLY A 129 8.37 -2.40 -19.64
CA GLY A 129 9.32 -2.58 -18.55
C GLY A 129 8.67 -2.34 -17.19
N ARG A 130 7.87 -1.28 -17.05
CA ARG A 130 7.13 -0.93 -15.84
C ARG A 130 6.09 -1.98 -15.47
N MET A 131 5.35 -2.49 -16.44
CA MET A 131 4.36 -3.57 -16.22
C MET A 131 5.04 -4.87 -15.75
N VAL A 132 6.18 -5.23 -16.35
CA VAL A 132 6.99 -6.39 -15.95
C VAL A 132 7.56 -6.19 -14.53
N GLN A 133 8.08 -5.00 -14.21
CA GLN A 133 8.51 -4.66 -12.84
C GLN A 133 7.38 -4.86 -11.83
N ALA A 134 6.17 -4.35 -12.15
CA ALA A 134 5.00 -4.48 -11.30
C ALA A 134 4.64 -5.95 -11.04
N ALA A 135 4.74 -6.82 -12.04
CA ALA A 135 4.49 -8.24 -11.89
C ALA A 135 5.48 -8.89 -10.89
N GLY A 136 6.77 -8.54 -10.95
CA GLY A 136 7.75 -9.01 -9.98
C GLY A 136 7.52 -8.46 -8.57
N SER A 137 7.25 -7.16 -8.45
CA SER A 137 7.13 -6.47 -7.16
C SER A 137 5.85 -6.79 -6.38
N SER A 138 4.75 -7.11 -7.07
CA SER A 138 3.42 -7.31 -6.48
C SER A 138 3.36 -8.41 -5.42
N VAL A 139 4.20 -9.43 -5.53
CA VAL A 139 4.27 -10.57 -4.61
C VAL A 139 5.18 -10.29 -3.41
N MET A 140 6.14 -9.36 -3.53
CA MET A 140 7.17 -9.10 -2.50
C MET A 140 6.58 -8.68 -1.15
N GLY A 141 5.66 -7.72 -1.14
CA GLY A 141 5.01 -7.25 0.08
C GLY A 141 4.26 -8.36 0.82
N PRO A 142 3.26 -9.01 0.19
CA PRO A 142 2.54 -10.13 0.79
C PRO A 142 3.44 -11.29 1.22
N LEU A 143 4.47 -11.63 0.44
CA LEU A 143 5.42 -12.69 0.76
C LEU A 143 6.22 -12.37 2.02
N LEU A 144 6.85 -11.20 2.08
CA LEU A 144 7.65 -10.77 3.23
C LEU A 144 6.79 -10.70 4.49
N MET A 145 5.61 -10.09 4.40
CA MET A 145 4.67 -9.99 5.50
C MET A 145 4.27 -11.38 6.04
N ASN A 146 3.99 -12.33 5.15
CA ASN A 146 3.62 -13.69 5.54
C ASN A 146 4.78 -14.44 6.20
N ILE A 147 6.01 -14.28 5.68
CA ILE A 147 7.23 -14.84 6.29
C ILE A 147 7.43 -14.27 7.69
N MET A 148 7.22 -12.96 7.90
CA MET A 148 7.29 -12.34 9.23
C MET A 148 6.27 -12.93 10.20
N LEU A 149 5.02 -13.13 9.76
CA LEU A 149 3.96 -13.73 10.59
C LEU A 149 4.25 -15.18 10.98
N VAL A 150 4.93 -15.95 10.12
CA VAL A 150 5.29 -17.37 10.39
C VAL A 150 6.57 -17.48 11.20
N SER A 151 7.54 -16.59 10.97
CA SER A 151 8.87 -16.66 11.61
C SER A 151 8.90 -16.15 13.05
N PHE A 152 7.92 -15.33 13.45
CA PHE A 152 7.85 -14.76 14.79
C PHE A 152 6.65 -15.27 15.57
N PRO A 153 6.82 -15.59 16.89
CA PRO A 153 5.70 -15.92 17.75
C PRO A 153 4.72 -14.73 17.84
N ARG A 154 3.45 -15.02 18.09
CA ARG A 154 2.36 -14.00 18.03
C ARG A 154 2.61 -12.83 18.98
N GLU A 155 3.24 -13.08 20.14
CA GLU A 155 3.58 -12.08 21.16
C GLU A 155 4.62 -11.06 20.69
N LYS A 156 5.45 -11.42 19.71
CA LYS A 156 6.52 -10.56 19.14
C LYS A 156 6.23 -10.11 17.71
N ARG A 157 5.05 -10.40 17.18
CA ARG A 157 4.67 -9.99 15.81
C ARG A 157 4.58 -8.50 15.67
N GLY A 158 4.19 -7.76 16.71
CA GLY A 158 4.19 -6.31 16.69
C GLY A 158 5.55 -5.72 16.37
N THR A 159 6.58 -6.17 17.09
CA THR A 159 7.97 -5.75 16.83
C THR A 159 8.40 -6.14 15.41
N ALA A 160 8.12 -7.37 14.97
CA ALA A 160 8.46 -7.86 13.64
C ALA A 160 7.77 -7.04 12.53
N MET A 161 6.47 -6.80 12.67
CA MET A 161 5.68 -6.00 11.73
C MET A 161 6.08 -4.52 11.75
N GLY A 162 6.56 -4.02 12.90
CA GLY A 162 7.16 -2.69 12.99
C GLY A 162 8.41 -2.54 12.13
N ILE A 163 9.29 -3.55 12.10
CA ILE A 163 10.47 -3.58 11.20
C ILE A 163 10.03 -3.67 9.73
N PHE A 164 9.01 -4.47 9.43
CA PHE A 164 8.41 -4.51 8.09
C PHE A 164 7.88 -3.12 7.68
N GLY A 165 7.18 -2.44 8.58
CA GLY A 165 6.68 -1.08 8.36
C GLY A 165 7.79 -0.07 8.11
N LEU A 166 8.95 -0.19 8.80
CA LEU A 166 10.12 0.66 8.53
C LEU A 166 10.49 0.60 7.03
N VAL A 167 10.61 -0.60 6.46
CA VAL A 167 11.00 -0.77 5.04
C VAL A 167 9.91 -0.25 4.10
N MET A 168 8.64 -0.57 4.40
CA MET A 168 7.51 -0.13 3.58
C MET A 168 7.34 1.38 3.51
N ILE A 169 7.80 2.09 4.53
CA ILE A 169 7.59 3.53 4.67
C ILE A 169 8.81 4.31 4.21
N THR A 170 10.03 3.88 4.60
CA THR A 170 11.25 4.61 4.26
C THR A 170 11.57 4.57 2.76
N ALA A 171 11.27 3.47 2.08
CA ALA A 171 11.53 3.35 0.66
C ALA A 171 10.73 4.39 -0.17
N PRO A 172 9.38 4.47 -0.07
CA PRO A 172 8.62 5.52 -0.75
C PRO A 172 8.96 6.93 -0.32
N ALA A 173 9.42 7.12 0.91
CA ALA A 173 9.75 8.42 1.46
C ALA A 173 11.04 9.03 0.89
N ILE A 174 12.05 8.19 0.70
CA ILE A 174 13.33 8.59 0.09
C ILE A 174 13.16 8.83 -1.42
N GLY A 175 12.23 8.10 -2.05
CA GLY A 175 12.05 8.10 -3.49
C GLY A 175 11.95 9.48 -4.14
N PRO A 176 11.01 10.35 -3.74
CA PRO A 176 10.86 11.67 -4.37
C PRO A 176 12.11 12.55 -4.27
N THR A 177 12.78 12.56 -3.11
CA THR A 177 14.00 13.35 -2.90
C THR A 177 15.15 12.83 -3.78
N LEU A 178 15.35 11.51 -3.80
CA LEU A 178 16.38 10.87 -4.62
C LEU A 178 16.09 11.05 -6.11
N SER A 179 14.84 10.88 -6.53
CA SER A 179 14.42 11.10 -7.91
C SER A 179 14.59 12.54 -8.33
N GLY A 180 14.18 13.51 -7.49
CA GLY A 180 14.36 14.93 -7.74
C GLY A 180 15.82 15.29 -7.98
N TYR A 181 16.73 14.79 -7.13
CA TYR A 181 18.17 15.00 -7.28
C TYR A 181 18.69 14.41 -8.60
N ILE A 182 18.33 13.16 -8.92
CA ILE A 182 18.81 12.49 -10.12
C ILE A 182 18.32 13.22 -11.38
N VAL A 183 17.04 13.57 -11.44
CA VAL A 183 16.45 14.20 -12.62
C VAL A 183 16.94 15.65 -12.83
N GLU A 184 17.38 16.32 -11.76
CA GLU A 184 17.94 17.68 -11.85
C GLU A 184 19.37 17.68 -12.42
N TYR A 185 20.20 16.66 -12.07
CA TYR A 185 21.63 16.63 -12.41
C TYR A 185 22.04 15.55 -13.42
N TYR A 186 21.17 14.54 -13.66
CA TYR A 186 21.47 13.36 -14.47
C TYR A 186 20.30 12.97 -15.36
N ASP A 187 20.52 12.00 -16.24
CA ASP A 187 19.45 11.38 -17.04
C ASP A 187 18.51 10.56 -16.14
N TRP A 188 17.21 10.59 -16.44
CA TRP A 188 16.18 9.84 -15.71
C TRP A 188 16.39 8.32 -15.76
N ARG A 189 17.10 7.82 -16.77
CA ARG A 189 17.44 6.37 -16.88
C ARG A 189 18.26 5.90 -15.70
N LEU A 190 19.07 6.77 -15.10
CA LEU A 190 19.86 6.46 -13.90
C LEU A 190 18.96 5.99 -12.72
N LEU A 191 17.69 6.41 -12.68
CA LEU A 191 16.74 5.91 -11.67
C LEU A 191 16.55 4.39 -11.73
N PHE A 192 16.58 3.81 -12.92
CA PHE A 192 16.49 2.38 -13.12
C PHE A 192 17.84 1.69 -13.02
N GLU A 193 18.89 2.31 -13.56
CA GLU A 193 20.25 1.77 -13.55
C GLU A 193 20.79 1.59 -12.13
N MET A 194 20.52 2.52 -11.20
CA MET A 194 20.93 2.41 -9.80
C MET A 194 20.17 1.31 -9.03
N ILE A 195 18.96 0.98 -9.46
CA ILE A 195 18.14 -0.07 -8.86
C ILE A 195 18.67 -1.47 -9.26
N LEU A 196 19.18 -1.62 -10.48
CA LEU A 196 19.64 -2.91 -11.01
C LEU A 196 20.71 -3.60 -10.13
N PRO A 197 21.83 -2.97 -9.76
CA PRO A 197 22.84 -3.63 -8.94
C PRO A 197 22.30 -4.03 -7.57
N LEU A 198 21.46 -3.21 -6.94
CA LEU A 198 20.84 -3.54 -5.65
C LEU A 198 19.89 -4.74 -5.77
N ALA A 199 19.10 -4.80 -6.84
CA ALA A 199 18.20 -5.91 -7.12
C ALA A 199 18.98 -7.20 -7.42
N ILE A 200 20.07 -7.13 -8.20
CA ILE A 200 20.95 -8.27 -8.51
C ILE A 200 21.62 -8.78 -7.23
N ILE A 201 22.16 -7.91 -6.39
CA ILE A 201 22.76 -8.30 -5.09
C ILE A 201 21.71 -9.02 -4.23
N SER A 202 20.50 -8.48 -4.14
CA SER A 202 19.40 -9.11 -3.39
C SER A 202 19.03 -10.48 -3.96
N LEU A 203 19.00 -10.63 -5.29
CA LEU A 203 18.76 -11.91 -5.97
C LEU A 203 19.84 -12.93 -5.65
N LEU A 204 21.13 -12.57 -5.81
CA LEU A 204 22.27 -13.45 -5.57
C LEU A 204 22.31 -13.93 -4.11
N LEU A 205 22.11 -13.02 -3.17
CA LEU A 205 21.98 -13.36 -1.75
C LEU A 205 20.78 -14.28 -1.49
N GLY A 206 19.66 -14.05 -2.16
CA GLY A 206 18.47 -14.90 -2.08
C GLY A 206 18.68 -16.30 -2.62
N ILE A 207 19.41 -16.45 -3.73
CA ILE A 207 19.80 -17.75 -4.28
C ILE A 207 20.71 -18.50 -3.29
N TRP A 208 21.62 -17.80 -2.65
CA TRP A 208 22.60 -18.40 -1.76
C TRP A 208 22.02 -18.82 -0.40
N LYS A 209 21.22 -17.96 0.26
CA LYS A 209 20.85 -18.12 1.68
C LYS A 209 19.35 -18.15 1.97
N SER A 210 18.47 -18.17 0.97
CA SER A 210 17.03 -18.26 1.20
C SER A 210 16.63 -19.67 1.61
N GLU A 211 15.98 -19.79 2.77
CA GLU A 211 15.45 -21.05 3.31
C GLU A 211 13.93 -21.12 3.15
N ASN A 212 13.38 -22.32 3.10
CA ASN A 212 11.93 -22.52 3.08
C ASN A 212 11.40 -22.61 4.50
N VAL A 213 10.67 -21.59 4.94
CA VAL A 213 10.04 -21.52 6.27
C VAL A 213 8.55 -21.80 6.26
N MET A 214 7.92 -21.76 5.07
CA MET A 214 6.49 -21.95 4.91
C MET A 214 6.17 -23.35 4.35
N ARG A 215 5.06 -23.93 4.82
CA ARG A 215 4.51 -25.14 4.25
C ARG A 215 3.78 -24.85 2.95
N GLN A 216 4.00 -25.69 1.96
CA GLN A 216 3.37 -25.60 0.65
C GLN A 216 2.20 -26.58 0.56
N ASN A 217 1.10 -26.14 -0.05
CA ASN A 217 0.05 -27.03 -0.51
C ASN A 217 0.26 -27.33 -2.01
N LYS A 218 0.97 -28.42 -2.30
CA LYS A 218 1.25 -28.83 -3.70
C LYS A 218 0.00 -29.21 -4.49
N ASN A 219 -1.11 -29.47 -3.82
CA ASN A 219 -2.37 -29.84 -4.45
C ASN A 219 -3.26 -28.65 -4.78
N ALA A 220 -2.91 -27.43 -4.33
CA ALA A 220 -3.65 -26.22 -4.66
C ALA A 220 -3.67 -26.03 -6.18
N LYS A 221 -4.85 -25.83 -6.76
CA LYS A 221 -5.07 -25.59 -8.18
C LYS A 221 -5.42 -24.12 -8.42
N LEU A 222 -4.87 -23.56 -9.50
CA LEU A 222 -5.23 -22.22 -9.91
C LEU A 222 -6.61 -22.23 -10.56
N ASP A 223 -7.52 -21.45 -10.03
CA ASP A 223 -8.82 -21.21 -10.68
C ASP A 223 -8.69 -20.02 -11.65
N TYR A 224 -8.56 -20.35 -12.93
CA TYR A 224 -8.39 -19.35 -14.00
C TYR A 224 -9.57 -18.38 -14.11
N LEU A 225 -10.81 -18.85 -13.85
CA LEU A 225 -11.98 -17.98 -13.89
C LEU A 225 -11.96 -16.98 -12.75
N SER A 226 -11.57 -17.39 -11.53
CA SER A 226 -11.38 -16.45 -10.41
C SER A 226 -10.26 -15.46 -10.69
N LEU A 227 -9.17 -15.89 -11.31
CA LEU A 227 -8.09 -15.00 -11.73
C LEU A 227 -8.58 -13.97 -12.75
N LEU A 228 -9.33 -14.40 -13.77
CA LEU A 228 -9.91 -13.48 -14.76
C LEU A 228 -10.88 -12.48 -14.11
N LEU A 229 -11.81 -12.96 -13.28
CA LEU A 229 -12.79 -12.11 -12.60
C LEU A 229 -12.11 -11.11 -11.65
N SER A 230 -11.07 -11.53 -10.91
CA SER A 230 -10.30 -10.60 -10.06
C SER A 230 -9.54 -9.57 -10.89
N SER A 231 -8.93 -10.00 -12.01
CA SER A 231 -8.19 -9.13 -12.91
C SER A 231 -9.07 -8.04 -13.53
N VAL A 232 -10.21 -8.45 -14.08
CA VAL A 232 -11.20 -7.52 -14.66
C VAL A 232 -11.82 -6.65 -13.56
N GLY A 233 -12.14 -7.24 -12.40
CA GLY A 233 -12.76 -6.55 -11.27
C GLY A 233 -11.85 -5.47 -10.68
N PHE A 234 -10.69 -5.84 -10.18
CA PHE A 234 -9.75 -4.90 -9.59
C PHE A 234 -9.13 -3.98 -10.64
N GLY A 235 -8.76 -4.51 -11.82
CA GLY A 235 -8.22 -3.71 -12.91
C GLY A 235 -9.21 -2.66 -13.42
N GLY A 236 -10.47 -3.03 -13.63
CA GLY A 236 -11.53 -2.11 -14.05
C GLY A 236 -11.81 -1.02 -13.02
N LEU A 237 -11.85 -1.37 -11.72
CA LEU A 237 -12.03 -0.38 -10.66
C LEU A 237 -10.82 0.57 -10.55
N LEU A 238 -9.60 0.02 -10.49
CA LEU A 238 -8.38 0.83 -10.38
C LEU A 238 -8.22 1.79 -11.56
N TYR A 239 -8.44 1.29 -12.79
CA TYR A 239 -8.42 2.11 -13.99
C TYR A 239 -9.52 3.17 -13.97
N GLY A 240 -10.76 2.76 -13.72
CA GLY A 240 -11.91 3.66 -13.72
C GLY A 240 -11.80 4.79 -12.69
N PHE A 241 -11.36 4.48 -11.45
CA PHE A 241 -11.11 5.51 -10.44
C PHE A 241 -9.91 6.40 -10.77
N SER A 242 -8.84 5.85 -11.34
CA SER A 242 -7.69 6.64 -11.78
C SER A 242 -8.08 7.62 -12.87
N SER A 243 -8.83 7.18 -13.89
CA SER A 243 -9.26 8.02 -15.02
C SER A 243 -10.39 8.98 -14.63
N ALA A 244 -11.20 8.67 -13.61
CA ALA A 244 -12.30 9.55 -13.18
C ALA A 244 -11.81 10.93 -12.72
N SER A 245 -10.62 11.03 -12.16
CA SER A 245 -10.03 12.28 -11.69
C SER A 245 -9.53 13.19 -12.82
N SER A 246 -9.17 12.61 -13.98
CA SER A 246 -8.69 13.35 -15.17
C SER A 246 -9.80 13.55 -16.21
N ASP A 247 -10.52 12.49 -16.56
CA ASP A 247 -11.47 12.48 -17.69
C ASP A 247 -12.91 12.83 -17.25
N GLY A 248 -13.13 12.88 -15.92
CA GLY A 248 -14.44 13.17 -15.31
C GLY A 248 -15.32 11.93 -15.13
N TRP A 249 -16.17 11.97 -14.11
CA TRP A 249 -17.05 10.88 -13.69
C TRP A 249 -18.15 10.52 -14.71
N THR A 250 -18.48 11.45 -15.63
CA THR A 250 -19.50 11.27 -16.68
C THR A 250 -18.95 10.70 -17.97
N ASN A 251 -17.62 10.53 -18.07
CA ASN A 251 -16.99 9.94 -19.24
C ASN A 251 -17.45 8.50 -19.44
N LYS A 252 -17.85 8.15 -20.66
CA LYS A 252 -18.36 6.82 -21.02
C LYS A 252 -17.35 5.72 -20.72
N VAL A 253 -16.06 5.97 -20.94
CA VAL A 253 -14.99 4.98 -20.66
C VAL A 253 -14.90 4.73 -19.16
N VAL A 254 -14.95 5.78 -18.34
CA VAL A 254 -14.93 5.67 -16.87
C VAL A 254 -16.13 4.88 -16.37
N LEU A 255 -17.34 5.25 -16.82
CA LEU A 255 -18.58 4.56 -16.39
C LEU A 255 -18.60 3.09 -16.82
N THR A 256 -18.18 2.78 -18.05
CA THR A 256 -18.17 1.39 -18.53
C THR A 256 -17.13 0.56 -17.79
N THR A 257 -15.92 1.07 -17.56
CA THR A 257 -14.87 0.34 -16.84
C THR A 257 -15.22 0.12 -15.38
N LEU A 258 -15.79 1.13 -14.69
CA LEU A 258 -16.27 0.97 -13.32
C LEU A 258 -17.42 -0.04 -13.23
N SER A 259 -18.37 0.00 -14.16
CA SER A 259 -19.50 -0.93 -14.19
C SER A 259 -19.07 -2.37 -14.43
N ILE A 260 -18.23 -2.59 -15.45
CA ILE A 260 -17.66 -3.93 -15.75
C ILE A 260 -16.81 -4.41 -14.57
N GLY A 261 -15.98 -3.54 -14.00
CA GLY A 261 -15.16 -3.85 -12.83
C GLY A 261 -15.99 -4.25 -11.62
N ALA A 262 -17.06 -3.50 -11.32
CA ALA A 262 -17.95 -3.78 -10.21
C ALA A 262 -18.69 -5.12 -10.39
N ILE A 263 -19.24 -5.39 -11.59
CA ILE A 263 -19.93 -6.65 -11.90
C ILE A 263 -18.96 -7.83 -11.78
N ALA A 264 -17.76 -7.72 -12.35
CA ALA A 264 -16.75 -8.76 -12.28
C ALA A 264 -16.30 -9.01 -10.82
N LEU A 265 -16.13 -7.95 -10.02
CA LEU A 265 -15.76 -8.09 -8.60
C LEU A 265 -16.87 -8.75 -7.78
N ILE A 266 -18.14 -8.39 -8.00
CA ILE A 266 -19.28 -9.04 -7.35
C ILE A 266 -19.31 -10.53 -7.72
N ALA A 267 -19.17 -10.87 -9.00
CA ALA A 267 -19.10 -12.25 -9.46
C ALA A 267 -17.90 -13.01 -8.83
N PHE A 268 -16.74 -12.36 -8.73
CA PHE A 268 -15.57 -12.88 -8.03
C PHE A 268 -15.88 -13.17 -6.56
N ILE A 269 -16.43 -12.21 -5.81
CA ILE A 269 -16.76 -12.38 -4.38
C ILE A 269 -17.73 -13.55 -4.17
N ILE A 270 -18.82 -13.62 -4.95
CA ILE A 270 -19.79 -14.70 -4.86
C ILE A 270 -19.12 -16.06 -5.12
N ARG A 271 -18.26 -16.12 -6.14
CA ARG A 271 -17.52 -17.34 -6.46
C ARG A 271 -16.57 -17.76 -5.33
N GLN A 272 -15.77 -16.82 -4.78
CA GLN A 272 -14.82 -17.11 -3.70
C GLN A 272 -15.52 -17.63 -2.44
N LEU A 273 -16.71 -17.12 -2.12
CA LEU A 273 -17.48 -17.57 -0.95
C LEU A 273 -18.07 -18.98 -1.12
N LYS A 274 -18.33 -19.41 -2.37
CA LYS A 274 -18.89 -20.74 -2.70
C LYS A 274 -17.83 -21.82 -2.89
N MET A 275 -16.58 -21.47 -3.21
CA MET A 275 -15.52 -22.44 -3.47
C MET A 275 -14.95 -23.04 -2.18
N ASN A 276 -14.54 -24.31 -2.23
CA ASN A 276 -13.84 -24.98 -1.12
C ASN A 276 -12.38 -24.52 -1.00
N GLU A 277 -11.70 -24.36 -2.12
CA GLU A 277 -10.33 -23.85 -2.23
C GLU A 277 -10.33 -22.56 -3.08
N PRO A 278 -10.70 -21.41 -2.48
CA PRO A 278 -10.77 -20.14 -3.21
C PRO A 278 -9.38 -19.59 -3.50
N LEU A 279 -9.26 -18.79 -4.59
CA LEU A 279 -8.06 -18.03 -4.91
C LEU A 279 -7.72 -17.05 -3.78
N LEU A 280 -8.74 -16.39 -3.24
CA LEU A 280 -8.66 -15.45 -2.13
C LEU A 280 -9.78 -15.76 -1.13
N ASP A 281 -9.44 -16.34 0.02
CA ASP A 281 -10.45 -16.76 1.00
C ASP A 281 -11.02 -15.57 1.77
N LEU A 282 -12.17 -15.07 1.31
CA LEU A 282 -12.87 -13.95 1.93
C LEU A 282 -13.56 -14.33 3.26
N ARG A 283 -13.52 -15.61 3.65
CA ARG A 283 -13.99 -16.05 4.98
C ARG A 283 -13.14 -15.50 6.12
N VAL A 284 -11.98 -14.88 5.82
CA VAL A 284 -11.19 -14.10 6.80
C VAL A 284 -12.03 -13.00 7.45
N TYR A 285 -13.05 -12.47 6.78
CA TYR A 285 -13.98 -11.49 7.36
C TYR A 285 -14.96 -12.04 8.40
N LYS A 286 -15.04 -13.36 8.57
CA LYS A 286 -15.77 -13.98 9.70
C LYS A 286 -15.08 -13.73 11.05
N TYR A 287 -13.81 -13.35 11.04
CA TYR A 287 -13.05 -13.01 12.22
C TYR A 287 -13.23 -11.52 12.56
N PRO A 288 -13.96 -11.18 13.64
CA PRO A 288 -14.45 -9.80 13.85
C PRO A 288 -13.33 -8.78 14.03
N MET A 289 -12.21 -9.13 14.68
CA MET A 289 -11.10 -8.19 14.82
C MET A 289 -10.32 -8.02 13.52
N PHE A 290 -10.26 -9.04 12.65
CA PHE A 290 -9.72 -8.89 11.30
C PHE A 290 -10.62 -7.99 10.45
N ALA A 291 -11.94 -8.22 10.47
CA ALA A 291 -12.90 -7.41 9.74
C ALA A 291 -12.84 -5.93 10.17
N LEU A 292 -12.85 -5.67 11.48
CA LEU A 292 -12.76 -4.31 12.02
C LEU A 292 -11.42 -3.64 11.67
N ALA A 293 -10.30 -4.36 11.81
CA ALA A 293 -8.99 -3.85 11.42
C ALA A 293 -8.91 -3.52 9.92
N SER A 294 -9.50 -4.36 9.06
CA SER A 294 -9.58 -4.11 7.62
C SER A 294 -10.41 -2.87 7.30
N VAL A 295 -11.57 -2.68 7.93
CA VAL A 295 -12.40 -1.47 7.73
C VAL A 295 -11.64 -0.22 8.15
N ILE A 296 -10.97 -0.25 9.32
CA ILE A 296 -10.16 0.88 9.78
C ILE A 296 -9.00 1.12 8.81
N ALA A 297 -8.35 0.07 8.29
CA ALA A 297 -7.26 0.19 7.32
C ALA A 297 -7.73 0.81 6.00
N ILE A 298 -8.93 0.46 5.50
CA ILE A 298 -9.58 1.05 4.32
C ILE A 298 -9.79 2.55 4.52
N VAL A 299 -10.43 2.93 5.62
CA VAL A 299 -10.71 4.33 5.95
C VAL A 299 -9.41 5.13 6.13
N ASN A 300 -8.44 4.54 6.84
CA ASN A 300 -7.14 5.16 7.08
C ASN A 300 -6.29 5.28 5.80
N ALA A 301 -6.45 4.36 4.82
CA ALA A 301 -5.77 4.45 3.53
C ALA A 301 -6.17 5.72 2.77
N VAL A 302 -7.47 6.06 2.73
CA VAL A 302 -7.96 7.31 2.12
C VAL A 302 -7.29 8.53 2.79
N ALA A 303 -7.27 8.55 4.12
CA ALA A 303 -6.62 9.61 4.87
C ALA A 303 -5.11 9.67 4.62
N MET A 304 -4.43 8.53 4.51
CA MET A 304 -3.00 8.46 4.21
C MET A 304 -2.67 9.07 2.85
N PHE A 305 -3.40 8.66 1.80
CA PHE A 305 -3.17 9.15 0.44
C PHE A 305 -3.48 10.65 0.30
N SER A 306 -4.41 11.21 1.12
CA SER A 306 -4.64 12.65 1.15
C SER A 306 -3.36 13.45 1.43
N GLY A 307 -2.58 13.04 2.42
CA GLY A 307 -1.32 13.72 2.73
C GLY A 307 -0.24 13.56 1.66
N MET A 308 -0.20 12.40 1.02
CA MET A 308 0.79 12.13 -0.04
C MET A 308 0.53 12.94 -1.32
N ILE A 309 -0.72 13.35 -1.57
CA ILE A 309 -1.12 14.04 -2.80
C ILE A 309 -1.39 15.52 -2.54
N LEU A 310 -2.19 15.85 -1.53
CA LEU A 310 -2.62 17.24 -1.29
C LEU A 310 -1.50 18.11 -0.71
N THR A 311 -0.59 17.53 0.12
CA THR A 311 0.50 18.33 0.69
C THR A 311 1.52 18.75 -0.37
N PRO A 312 2.03 17.87 -1.27
CA PRO A 312 2.83 18.29 -2.41
C PRO A 312 2.10 19.27 -3.33
N ALA A 313 0.81 19.02 -3.61
CA ALA A 313 0.01 19.90 -4.45
C ALA A 313 -0.07 21.32 -3.85
N TYR A 314 -0.27 21.46 -2.54
CA TYR A 314 -0.21 22.74 -1.84
C TYR A 314 1.18 23.39 -1.96
N VAL A 315 2.24 22.64 -1.62
CA VAL A 315 3.62 23.17 -1.59
C VAL A 315 4.07 23.62 -2.98
N GLN A 316 3.77 22.83 -4.02
CA GLN A 316 4.24 23.10 -5.38
C GLN A 316 3.34 24.10 -6.13
N ASN A 317 2.01 23.88 -6.13
CA ASN A 317 1.10 24.64 -6.98
C ASN A 317 0.55 25.91 -6.29
N VAL A 318 0.45 25.94 -4.95
CA VAL A 318 0.01 27.13 -4.19
C VAL A 318 1.21 27.95 -3.73
N ARG A 319 2.28 27.31 -3.26
CA ARG A 319 3.47 28.01 -2.75
C ARG A 319 4.55 28.24 -3.82
N GLY A 320 4.46 27.62 -5.00
CA GLY A 320 5.46 27.73 -6.07
C GLY A 320 6.83 27.14 -5.73
N ILE A 321 6.90 26.22 -4.74
CA ILE A 321 8.15 25.61 -4.28
C ILE A 321 8.51 24.46 -5.24
N SER A 322 9.81 24.34 -5.58
CA SER A 322 10.29 23.29 -6.48
C SER A 322 9.96 21.88 -5.99
N PRO A 323 9.79 20.90 -6.88
CA PRO A 323 9.53 19.50 -6.50
C PRO A 323 10.58 18.92 -5.55
N LEU A 324 11.86 19.24 -5.75
CA LEU A 324 12.96 18.80 -4.88
C LEU A 324 12.80 19.37 -3.47
N SER A 325 12.59 20.68 -3.36
CA SER A 325 12.37 21.33 -2.05
C SER A 325 11.12 20.82 -1.37
N SER A 326 10.04 20.57 -2.11
CA SER A 326 8.82 19.92 -1.61
C SER A 326 9.11 18.54 -1.03
N GLY A 327 9.89 17.70 -1.73
CA GLY A 327 10.34 16.40 -1.24
C GLY A 327 11.17 16.51 0.05
N LEU A 328 12.11 17.45 0.11
CA LEU A 328 12.93 17.71 1.29
C LEU A 328 12.09 18.16 2.50
N MET A 329 11.04 18.98 2.28
CA MET A 329 10.11 19.39 3.35
C MET A 329 9.33 18.21 3.94
N MET A 330 9.08 17.16 3.17
CA MET A 330 8.36 15.97 3.63
C MET A 330 9.26 14.90 4.24
N LEU A 331 10.57 14.96 3.99
CA LEU A 331 11.55 13.98 4.43
C LEU A 331 11.57 13.78 5.96
N PRO A 332 11.53 14.84 6.82
CA PRO A 332 11.48 14.67 8.27
C PRO A 332 10.30 13.82 8.75
N GLY A 333 9.10 14.03 8.15
CA GLY A 333 7.91 13.24 8.46
C GLY A 333 8.10 11.76 8.11
N ALA A 334 8.68 11.48 6.96
CA ALA A 334 8.96 10.13 6.51
C ALA A 334 9.99 9.42 7.40
N ILE A 335 11.06 10.11 7.81
CA ILE A 335 12.06 9.58 8.74
C ILE A 335 11.41 9.25 10.08
N ILE A 336 10.61 10.17 10.64
CA ILE A 336 9.90 9.94 11.90
C ILE A 336 8.97 8.73 11.80
N MET A 337 8.19 8.62 10.74
CA MET A 337 7.29 7.48 10.53
C MET A 337 8.07 6.17 10.45
N GLY A 338 9.20 6.16 9.74
CA GLY A 338 10.08 4.99 9.64
C GLY A 338 10.67 4.58 11.00
N VAL A 339 11.29 5.52 11.71
CA VAL A 339 11.91 5.27 13.03
C VAL A 339 10.87 4.86 14.07
N MET A 340 9.69 5.47 14.04
CA MET A 340 8.61 5.14 14.97
C MET A 340 7.98 3.77 14.70
N SER A 341 8.05 3.24 13.48
CA SER A 341 7.41 1.97 13.14
C SER A 341 7.88 0.79 14.01
N PRO A 342 9.19 0.51 14.21
CA PRO A 342 9.65 -0.52 15.16
C PRO A 342 9.33 -0.21 16.62
N ILE A 343 9.33 1.08 17.00
CA ILE A 343 9.00 1.51 18.37
C ILE A 343 7.53 1.23 18.66
N THR A 344 6.64 1.61 17.74
CA THR A 344 5.20 1.34 17.87
C THR A 344 4.88 -0.16 17.82
N GLY A 345 5.67 -0.95 17.07
CA GLY A 345 5.58 -2.40 17.11
C GLY A 345 5.86 -2.98 18.51
N LYS A 346 6.90 -2.50 19.20
CA LYS A 346 7.19 -2.87 20.60
C LYS A 346 6.11 -2.38 21.56
N LEU A 347 5.63 -1.16 21.38
CA LEU A 347 4.55 -0.61 22.17
C LEU A 347 3.25 -1.39 22.00
N PHE A 348 2.96 -1.87 20.78
CA PHE A 348 1.83 -2.73 20.50
C PHE A 348 1.94 -4.06 21.27
N ASP A 349 3.11 -4.71 21.26
CA ASP A 349 3.30 -5.95 22.00
C ASP A 349 3.02 -5.75 23.50
N LYS A 350 3.34 -4.57 24.07
CA LYS A 350 3.13 -4.24 25.48
C LYS A 350 1.71 -3.73 25.78
N TYR A 351 1.24 -2.71 25.08
CA TYR A 351 0.02 -1.96 25.41
C TYR A 351 -1.19 -2.33 24.56
N GLY A 352 -0.99 -3.09 23.47
CA GLY A 352 -2.04 -3.52 22.55
C GLY A 352 -2.44 -2.44 21.52
N PRO A 353 -3.38 -2.78 20.60
CA PRO A 353 -3.71 -1.96 19.43
C PRO A 353 -4.59 -0.75 19.74
N ARG A 354 -5.49 -0.87 20.75
CA ARG A 354 -6.52 0.14 21.01
C ARG A 354 -5.92 1.48 21.45
N LEU A 355 -5.00 1.46 22.41
CA LEU A 355 -4.36 2.68 22.91
C LEU A 355 -3.57 3.38 21.82
N LEU A 356 -2.75 2.62 21.09
CA LEU A 356 -1.95 3.15 19.98
C LEU A 356 -2.82 3.71 18.87
N GLY A 357 -3.91 3.01 18.54
CA GLY A 357 -4.86 3.46 17.53
C GLY A 357 -5.56 4.76 17.93
N ILE A 358 -6.03 4.89 19.20
CA ILE A 358 -6.67 6.12 19.69
C ILE A 358 -5.68 7.28 19.64
N VAL A 359 -4.50 7.13 20.23
CA VAL A 359 -3.49 8.20 20.28
C VAL A 359 -3.04 8.58 18.87
N GLY A 360 -2.71 7.58 18.02
CA GLY A 360 -2.25 7.81 16.66
C GLY A 360 -3.29 8.52 15.79
N LEU A 361 -4.55 8.05 15.79
CA LEU A 361 -5.62 8.69 15.02
C LEU A 361 -6.00 10.07 15.55
N SER A 362 -5.93 10.31 16.87
CA SER A 362 -6.14 11.65 17.44
C SER A 362 -5.07 12.63 16.94
N ILE A 363 -3.80 12.24 16.99
CA ILE A 363 -2.70 13.05 16.46
C ILE A 363 -2.87 13.29 14.95
N THR A 364 -3.23 12.25 14.19
CA THR A 364 -3.47 12.37 12.75
C THR A 364 -4.67 13.28 12.43
N ALA A 365 -5.74 13.21 13.22
CA ALA A 365 -6.91 14.08 13.05
C ALA A 365 -6.55 15.55 13.33
N VAL A 366 -5.86 15.83 14.44
CA VAL A 366 -5.42 17.21 14.78
C VAL A 366 -4.50 17.78 13.71
N SER A 367 -3.50 17.01 13.29
CA SER A 367 -2.57 17.45 12.23
C SER A 367 -3.26 17.61 10.86
N THR A 368 -4.24 16.76 10.52
CA THR A 368 -5.03 16.91 9.30
C THR A 368 -5.92 18.17 9.36
N TYR A 369 -6.50 18.47 10.53
CA TYR A 369 -7.21 19.73 10.75
C TYR A 369 -6.29 20.95 10.57
N MET A 370 -5.06 20.90 11.10
CA MET A 370 -4.08 21.97 10.89
C MET A 370 -3.70 22.13 9.39
N LEU A 371 -3.56 21.01 8.64
CA LEU A 371 -3.34 21.05 7.18
C LEU A 371 -4.54 21.63 6.42
N ALA A 372 -5.77 21.37 6.89
CA ALA A 372 -6.99 21.95 6.30
C ALA A 372 -7.09 23.48 6.49
N ASN A 373 -6.33 24.06 7.42
CA ASN A 373 -6.33 25.48 7.74
C ASN A 373 -5.03 26.19 7.28
N LEU A 374 -4.24 25.60 6.40
CA LEU A 374 -3.06 26.25 5.81
C LEU A 374 -3.45 27.49 5.01
N GLN A 375 -2.61 28.54 5.11
CA GLN A 375 -2.77 29.80 4.39
C GLN A 375 -1.70 29.91 3.27
N ILE A 376 -1.88 30.87 2.37
CA ILE A 376 -0.91 31.12 1.27
C ILE A 376 0.48 31.48 1.83
N ASP A 377 0.54 32.13 2.98
CA ASP A 377 1.75 32.66 3.65
C ASP A 377 2.28 31.74 4.77
N SER A 378 1.67 30.58 5.01
CA SER A 378 2.12 29.65 6.05
C SER A 378 3.61 29.35 5.95
N SER A 379 4.35 29.43 7.06
CA SER A 379 5.81 29.24 7.05
C SER A 379 6.19 27.79 6.69
N HIS A 380 7.34 27.60 6.04
CA HIS A 380 7.87 26.28 5.68
C HIS A 380 8.01 25.37 6.92
N THR A 381 8.54 25.94 8.01
CA THR A 381 8.70 25.20 9.28
C THR A 381 7.37 24.71 9.82
N HIS A 382 6.30 25.51 9.74
CA HIS A 382 4.96 25.12 10.17
C HIS A 382 4.44 23.93 9.38
N ILE A 383 4.58 23.95 8.05
CA ILE A 383 4.16 22.84 7.17
C ILE A 383 4.94 21.56 7.50
N ILE A 384 6.28 21.67 7.65
CA ILE A 384 7.14 20.53 8.00
C ILE A 384 6.73 19.92 9.34
N LEU A 385 6.49 20.74 10.36
CA LEU A 385 6.10 20.26 11.70
C LEU A 385 4.75 19.55 11.69
N ILE A 386 3.74 20.12 11.02
CA ILE A 386 2.40 19.51 10.94
C ILE A 386 2.47 18.18 10.18
N TYR A 387 3.17 18.16 9.04
CA TYR A 387 3.33 16.95 8.26
C TYR A 387 4.08 15.87 9.05
N THR A 388 5.13 16.24 9.76
CA THR A 388 5.90 15.33 10.64
C THR A 388 5.06 14.79 11.78
N LEU A 389 4.27 15.63 12.44
CA LEU A 389 3.33 15.22 13.48
C LEU A 389 2.29 14.23 12.95
N ARG A 390 1.78 14.48 11.76
CA ARG A 390 0.85 13.57 11.08
C ARG A 390 1.46 12.20 10.82
N MET A 391 2.68 12.16 10.28
CA MET A 391 3.41 10.91 10.01
C MET A 391 3.73 10.13 11.29
N PHE A 392 4.04 10.84 12.39
CA PHE A 392 4.19 10.24 13.71
C PHE A 392 2.89 9.54 14.17
N GLY A 393 1.74 10.22 14.06
CA GLY A 393 0.44 9.62 14.38
C GLY A 393 0.13 8.38 13.53
N MET A 394 0.39 8.45 12.22
CA MET A 394 0.14 7.33 11.30
C MET A 394 1.00 6.10 11.59
N ALA A 395 2.23 6.27 12.06
CA ALA A 395 3.10 5.18 12.47
C ALA A 395 2.51 4.36 13.63
N MET A 396 1.72 4.99 14.50
CA MET A 396 1.06 4.32 15.63
C MET A 396 -0.19 3.53 15.23
N VAL A 397 -0.71 3.72 14.03
CA VAL A 397 -2.00 3.16 13.57
C VAL A 397 -1.79 1.96 12.67
N MET A 398 -1.00 2.13 11.60
CA MET A 398 -0.98 1.23 10.45
C MET A 398 -0.58 -0.20 10.83
N MET A 399 0.61 -0.40 11.39
CA MET A 399 1.13 -1.73 11.69
C MET A 399 0.45 -2.38 12.92
N PRO A 400 0.19 -1.69 14.04
CA PRO A 400 -0.50 -2.27 15.19
C PRO A 400 -1.88 -2.83 14.88
N LEU A 401 -2.73 -2.08 14.18
CA LEU A 401 -4.09 -2.52 13.88
C LEU A 401 -4.10 -3.71 12.92
N MET A 402 -3.27 -3.64 11.87
CA MET A 402 -3.11 -4.72 10.91
C MET A 402 -2.61 -6.01 11.57
N THR A 403 -1.58 -5.91 12.41
CA THR A 403 -1.01 -7.06 13.14
C THR A 403 -2.05 -7.69 14.07
N ASN A 404 -2.83 -6.88 14.78
CA ASN A 404 -3.91 -7.36 15.64
C ASN A 404 -4.97 -8.13 14.87
N GLY A 405 -5.41 -7.61 13.72
CA GLY A 405 -6.37 -8.30 12.85
C GLY A 405 -5.85 -9.66 12.36
N LEU A 406 -4.61 -9.69 11.87
CA LEU A 406 -3.97 -10.92 11.37
C LEU A 406 -3.71 -11.94 12.49
N ASN A 407 -3.50 -11.50 13.73
CA ASN A 407 -3.32 -12.41 14.87
C ASN A 407 -4.58 -13.20 15.20
N GLN A 408 -5.76 -12.76 14.79
CA GLN A 408 -7.01 -13.51 14.98
C GLN A 408 -7.18 -14.64 13.95
N LEU A 409 -6.42 -14.61 12.85
CA LEU A 409 -6.55 -15.63 11.82
C LEU A 409 -5.83 -16.94 12.17
N PRO A 410 -6.41 -18.10 11.80
CA PRO A 410 -5.66 -19.36 11.75
C PRO A 410 -4.45 -19.21 10.81
N THR A 411 -3.37 -19.91 11.12
CA THR A 411 -2.12 -19.81 10.36
C THR A 411 -2.30 -20.10 8.86
N ARG A 412 -3.22 -21.02 8.51
CA ARG A 412 -3.55 -21.35 7.11
C ARG A 412 -4.17 -20.19 6.34
N LEU A 413 -4.84 -19.24 7.01
CA LEU A 413 -5.50 -18.09 6.40
C LEU A 413 -4.60 -16.84 6.33
N ASN A 414 -3.41 -16.86 6.93
CA ASN A 414 -2.49 -15.72 6.88
C ASN A 414 -2.19 -15.24 5.45
N PRO A 415 -1.88 -16.12 4.45
CA PRO A 415 -1.67 -15.68 3.07
C PRO A 415 -2.88 -14.92 2.49
N HIS A 416 -4.09 -15.44 2.76
CA HIS A 416 -5.33 -14.83 2.30
C HIS A 416 -5.60 -13.50 3.03
N GLY A 417 -5.40 -13.45 4.36
CA GLY A 417 -5.57 -12.23 5.15
C GLY A 417 -4.63 -11.12 4.72
N THR A 418 -3.36 -11.43 4.47
CA THR A 418 -2.38 -10.46 3.97
C THR A 418 -2.73 -9.95 2.57
N ALA A 419 -3.12 -10.84 1.66
CA ALA A 419 -3.51 -10.46 0.30
C ALA A 419 -4.79 -9.63 0.29
N VAL A 420 -5.83 -10.02 1.06
CA VAL A 420 -7.07 -9.25 1.24
C VAL A 420 -6.79 -7.85 1.74
N ASN A 421 -5.97 -7.72 2.79
CA ASN A 421 -5.67 -6.42 3.37
C ASN A 421 -4.87 -5.51 2.41
N ASN A 422 -3.85 -6.05 1.74
CA ASN A 422 -3.08 -5.27 0.76
C ASN A 422 -3.95 -4.86 -0.45
N THR A 423 -4.80 -5.76 -0.95
CA THR A 423 -5.74 -5.43 -2.04
C THR A 423 -6.73 -4.35 -1.60
N ALA A 424 -7.31 -4.47 -0.40
CA ALA A 424 -8.24 -3.49 0.13
C ALA A 424 -7.59 -2.12 0.29
N GLN A 425 -6.35 -2.05 0.80
CA GLN A 425 -5.60 -0.79 0.90
C GLN A 425 -5.32 -0.17 -0.47
N GLN A 426 -4.91 -0.96 -1.46
CA GLN A 426 -4.62 -0.48 -2.81
C GLN A 426 -5.86 0.10 -3.48
N VAL A 427 -6.98 -0.61 -3.42
CA VAL A 427 -8.27 -0.16 -3.99
C VAL A 427 -8.76 1.09 -3.25
N SER A 428 -8.72 1.08 -1.93
CA SER A 428 -9.15 2.22 -1.11
C SER A 428 -8.28 3.46 -1.33
N GLY A 429 -6.98 3.27 -1.53
CA GLY A 429 -6.07 4.34 -1.91
C GLY A 429 -6.46 4.98 -3.24
N SER A 430 -6.75 4.18 -4.26
CA SER A 430 -7.18 4.66 -5.58
C SER A 430 -8.52 5.39 -5.52
N ILE A 431 -9.51 4.80 -4.83
CA ILE A 431 -10.84 5.43 -4.63
C ILE A 431 -10.68 6.75 -3.86
N GLY A 432 -9.92 6.72 -2.76
CA GLY A 432 -9.69 7.90 -1.93
C GLY A 432 -9.02 9.03 -2.70
N THR A 433 -7.99 8.71 -3.49
CA THR A 433 -7.33 9.66 -4.37
C THR A 433 -8.30 10.28 -5.37
N ALA A 434 -9.08 9.46 -6.07
CA ALA A 434 -10.06 9.93 -7.05
C ALA A 434 -11.09 10.87 -6.43
N ILE A 435 -11.64 10.51 -5.28
CA ILE A 435 -12.62 11.34 -4.55
C ILE A 435 -11.98 12.67 -4.12
N LEU A 436 -10.81 12.63 -3.48
CA LEU A 436 -10.15 13.83 -2.96
C LEU A 436 -9.73 14.79 -4.07
N VAL A 437 -9.18 14.27 -5.18
CA VAL A 437 -8.80 15.08 -6.34
C VAL A 437 -10.05 15.66 -7.03
N THR A 438 -11.13 14.89 -7.13
CA THR A 438 -12.40 15.39 -7.68
C THR A 438 -12.97 16.53 -6.82
N ILE A 439 -12.97 16.40 -5.50
CA ILE A 439 -13.42 17.44 -4.57
C ILE A 439 -12.52 18.67 -4.72
N MET A 440 -11.20 18.48 -4.73
CA MET A 440 -10.25 19.57 -4.93
C MET A 440 -10.55 20.34 -6.23
N ASN A 441 -10.67 19.64 -7.35
CA ASN A 441 -10.91 20.26 -8.66
C ASN A 441 -12.28 20.94 -8.74
N SER A 442 -13.33 20.30 -8.22
CA SER A 442 -14.70 20.85 -8.21
C SER A 442 -14.79 22.12 -7.38
N VAL A 443 -14.27 22.10 -6.14
CA VAL A 443 -14.26 23.27 -5.27
C VAL A 443 -13.38 24.38 -5.84
N THR A 444 -12.21 24.03 -6.40
CA THR A 444 -11.33 25.00 -7.08
C THR A 444 -12.07 25.70 -8.20
N LYS A 445 -12.76 24.94 -9.08
CA LYS A 445 -13.53 25.51 -10.19
C LYS A 445 -14.63 26.44 -9.70
N THR A 446 -15.51 25.97 -8.81
CA THR A 446 -16.62 26.79 -8.29
C THR A 446 -16.11 28.04 -7.57
N LYS A 447 -15.01 27.92 -6.80
CA LYS A 447 -14.44 29.08 -6.10
C LYS A 447 -13.78 30.06 -7.06
N ALA A 448 -13.10 29.58 -8.11
CA ALA A 448 -12.53 30.43 -9.14
C ALA A 448 -13.62 31.20 -9.90
N GLU A 449 -14.71 30.54 -10.29
CA GLU A 449 -15.86 31.15 -10.93
C GLU A 449 -16.49 32.25 -10.03
N SER A 450 -16.73 31.95 -8.74
CA SER A 450 -17.24 32.91 -7.77
C SER A 450 -16.32 34.13 -7.61
N LEU A 451 -15.01 33.90 -7.42
CA LEU A 451 -14.03 34.96 -7.23
C LEU A 451 -13.86 35.84 -8.49
N MET A 452 -14.03 35.26 -9.69
CA MET A 452 -13.98 35.98 -10.95
C MET A 452 -15.27 36.78 -11.19
N ALA A 453 -16.43 36.29 -10.76
CA ALA A 453 -17.71 37.00 -10.90
C ALA A 453 -17.80 38.24 -10.02
N ASP A 454 -17.10 38.26 -8.89
CA ASP A 454 -17.05 39.37 -7.94
C ASP A 454 -16.05 40.49 -8.35
N LEU A 455 -15.32 40.31 -9.48
CA LEU A 455 -14.32 41.28 -9.95
C LEU A 455 -14.92 42.34 -10.85
N ASP A 456 -14.46 43.58 -10.62
CA ASP A 456 -14.70 44.67 -11.54
C ASP A 456 -13.90 44.45 -12.85
N PRO A 457 -14.53 44.50 -14.06
CA PRO A 457 -13.86 44.31 -15.33
C PRO A 457 -12.61 45.18 -15.54
N THR A 458 -12.53 46.32 -14.86
CA THR A 458 -11.41 47.26 -14.96
C THR A 458 -10.14 46.81 -14.23
N THR A 459 -10.26 45.86 -13.28
CA THR A 459 -9.15 45.35 -12.47
C THR A 459 -8.61 43.98 -12.94
N PHE A 460 -9.08 43.54 -14.13
CA PHE A 460 -8.73 42.21 -14.66
C PHE A 460 -7.33 42.22 -15.28
N THR A 461 -6.33 41.90 -14.44
CA THR A 461 -4.94 41.72 -14.90
C THR A 461 -4.57 40.23 -14.82
N GLU A 462 -3.59 39.79 -15.60
CA GLU A 462 -3.06 38.39 -15.49
C GLU A 462 -2.55 38.05 -14.08
N ALA A 463 -1.97 39.02 -13.37
CA ALA A 463 -1.53 38.87 -11.98
C ALA A 463 -2.72 38.64 -11.03
N THR A 464 -3.82 39.39 -11.21
CA THR A 464 -5.05 39.21 -10.41
C THR A 464 -5.66 37.83 -10.66
N LYS A 465 -5.72 37.41 -11.93
CA LYS A 465 -6.20 36.08 -12.32
C LYS A 465 -5.37 34.95 -11.68
N ALA A 466 -4.04 35.08 -11.75
CA ALA A 466 -3.13 34.11 -11.13
C ALA A 466 -3.35 33.99 -9.59
N MET A 467 -3.49 35.13 -8.90
CA MET A 467 -3.75 35.18 -7.46
C MET A 467 -5.10 34.57 -7.10
N LEU A 468 -6.15 34.80 -7.88
CA LEU A 468 -7.47 34.20 -7.63
C LEU A 468 -7.48 32.72 -7.90
N THR A 469 -6.80 32.25 -8.95
CA THR A 469 -6.64 30.83 -9.23
C THR A 469 -5.90 30.14 -8.08
N GLN A 470 -4.85 30.76 -7.55
CA GLN A 470 -4.10 30.27 -6.40
C GLN A 470 -4.99 30.17 -5.13
N LYS A 471 -5.80 31.20 -4.84
CA LYS A 471 -6.77 31.18 -3.73
C LYS A 471 -7.83 30.11 -3.90
N ALA A 472 -8.35 29.94 -5.12
CA ALA A 472 -9.34 28.93 -5.43
C ALA A 472 -8.76 27.51 -5.23
N LEU A 473 -7.53 27.26 -5.71
CA LEU A 473 -6.83 26.00 -5.53
C LEU A 473 -6.57 25.71 -4.04
N LEU A 474 -6.14 26.70 -3.27
CA LEU A 474 -6.00 26.55 -1.81
C LEU A 474 -7.31 26.10 -1.17
N SER A 475 -8.43 26.74 -1.54
CA SER A 475 -9.75 26.34 -1.03
C SER A 475 -10.08 24.88 -1.38
N GLY A 476 -9.83 24.44 -2.62
CA GLY A 476 -10.03 23.05 -3.05
C GLY A 476 -9.21 22.07 -2.22
N ILE A 477 -7.96 22.39 -1.94
CA ILE A 477 -7.07 21.56 -1.11
C ILE A 477 -7.57 21.52 0.35
N GLN A 478 -7.96 22.65 0.93
CA GLN A 478 -8.50 22.73 2.28
C GLN A 478 -9.75 21.87 2.44
N TYR A 479 -10.73 21.98 1.54
CA TYR A 479 -11.94 21.16 1.57
C TYR A 479 -11.63 19.66 1.47
N SER A 480 -10.66 19.27 0.62
CA SER A 480 -10.23 17.88 0.53
C SER A 480 -9.58 17.37 1.83
N PHE A 481 -8.84 18.21 2.55
CA PHE A 481 -8.34 17.87 3.88
C PHE A 481 -9.45 17.76 4.92
N TYR A 482 -10.52 18.57 4.86
CA TYR A 482 -11.68 18.41 5.74
C TYR A 482 -12.40 17.07 5.51
N VAL A 483 -12.51 16.62 4.26
CA VAL A 483 -13.06 15.28 3.96
C VAL A 483 -12.15 14.19 4.53
N ALA A 484 -10.84 14.32 4.36
CA ALA A 484 -9.87 13.39 4.95
C ALA A 484 -9.92 13.39 6.49
N LEU A 485 -10.17 14.55 7.11
CA LEU A 485 -10.41 14.66 8.55
C LEU A 485 -11.65 13.89 8.99
N GLY A 486 -12.76 14.03 8.24
CA GLY A 486 -13.97 13.25 8.48
C GLY A 486 -13.71 11.75 8.47
N MET A 487 -12.94 11.26 7.50
CA MET A 487 -12.52 9.86 7.45
C MET A 487 -11.64 9.46 8.65
N ASN A 488 -10.70 10.31 9.06
CA ASN A 488 -9.89 10.07 10.29
C ASN A 488 -10.76 9.97 11.54
N VAL A 489 -11.77 10.82 11.68
CA VAL A 489 -12.72 10.78 12.81
C VAL A 489 -13.52 9.48 12.80
N VAL A 490 -13.98 9.02 11.62
CA VAL A 490 -14.65 7.72 11.48
C VAL A 490 -13.72 6.58 11.92
N ALA A 491 -12.46 6.59 11.46
CA ALA A 491 -11.46 5.60 11.89
C ALA A 491 -11.23 5.64 13.41
N LEU A 492 -11.16 6.84 14.00
CA LEU A 492 -11.00 7.03 15.43
C LEU A 492 -12.19 6.45 16.22
N LEU A 493 -13.42 6.67 15.77
CA LEU A 493 -14.61 6.09 16.40
C LEU A 493 -14.59 4.55 16.32
N LEU A 494 -14.19 3.98 15.19
CA LEU A 494 -14.08 2.54 15.01
C LEU A 494 -13.00 1.90 15.91
N VAL A 495 -11.90 2.59 16.16
CA VAL A 495 -10.81 2.08 17.02
C VAL A 495 -11.25 1.84 18.46
N PHE A 496 -12.24 2.55 18.98
CA PHE A 496 -12.79 2.30 20.32
C PHE A 496 -13.36 0.88 20.47
N PHE A 497 -13.77 0.23 19.39
CA PHE A 497 -14.27 -1.13 19.39
C PHE A 497 -13.16 -2.18 19.21
N VAL A 498 -11.93 -1.78 18.94
CA VAL A 498 -10.80 -2.69 18.79
C VAL A 498 -10.44 -3.30 20.14
N LYS A 499 -10.39 -4.64 20.17
CA LYS A 499 -9.93 -5.42 21.32
C LYS A 499 -8.59 -6.08 20.97
N ARG A 500 -7.73 -6.23 21.97
CA ARG A 500 -6.51 -7.01 21.81
C ARG A 500 -6.88 -8.48 21.59
N VAL A 501 -6.36 -9.06 20.53
CA VAL A 501 -6.53 -10.49 20.25
C VAL A 501 -5.68 -11.28 21.24
N ASP A 502 -6.28 -12.33 21.83
CA ASP A 502 -5.57 -13.25 22.70
C ASP A 502 -4.56 -14.07 21.87
N THR A 503 -3.30 -13.98 22.26
CA THR A 503 -2.18 -14.66 21.58
C THR A 503 -1.64 -15.82 22.42
N SER A 504 -2.30 -16.21 23.50
CA SER A 504 -1.92 -17.36 24.33
C SER A 504 -1.87 -18.65 23.51
N ALA A 505 -1.01 -19.59 23.91
CA ALA A 505 -0.84 -20.86 23.21
C ALA A 505 -2.17 -21.62 23.07
N GLU A 506 -3.03 -21.58 24.10
CA GLU A 506 -4.36 -22.21 24.10
C GLU A 506 -5.31 -21.55 23.08
N ALA A 507 -5.33 -20.20 22.99
CA ALA A 507 -6.14 -19.49 22.03
C ALA A 507 -5.68 -19.77 20.59
N VAL A 508 -4.37 -19.83 20.37
CA VAL A 508 -3.76 -20.19 19.08
C VAL A 508 -4.13 -21.60 18.66
N GLU A 509 -4.10 -22.55 19.58
CA GLU A 509 -4.48 -23.94 19.29
C GLU A 509 -5.96 -24.05 18.93
N ARG A 510 -6.86 -23.36 19.65
CA ARG A 510 -8.30 -23.30 19.33
C ARG A 510 -8.57 -22.74 17.94
N LEU A 511 -7.81 -21.73 17.50
CA LEU A 511 -7.95 -21.13 16.16
C LEU A 511 -7.46 -22.05 15.03
N ASN A 512 -6.53 -22.95 15.30
CA ASN A 512 -5.95 -23.84 14.29
C ASN A 512 -6.66 -25.21 14.22
N ARG A 513 -7.53 -25.53 15.18
CA ARG A 513 -8.47 -26.68 15.14
C ARG A 513 -9.67 -26.34 14.24
#